data_61aae03db8ae330283e07bd4364bb6a7
#
_entry.id   61aae03db8ae330283e07bd4364bb6a7
#
_cell.length_a   1.000
_cell.length_b   1.000
_cell.length_c   1.000
_cell.angle_alpha   90.00
_cell.angle_beta   90.00
_cell.angle_gamma   90.00
#
_symmetry.space_group_name_H-M   'P 1'
#
loop_
_entity.id
_entity.type
_entity.pdbx_description
1 polymer ?
#
loop_
_entity_poly.entity_id
_entity_poly.type
_entity_poly.pdbx_seq_one_letter_code
_entity_poly.pdbx_strand_id
1 'polypeptide(L)'
;MTIGRRRFIRNAALGAGAALLARQFSLAATADARIEVLLDEPLGTISPNIYGHFAENLGGVVYDGIWVGENSKVANVQGVRKNLVDALRKIKAPVIRWPGGCFADGYDWKDGVGPAAQRPRRTNFWAGEALVRDQGNIPQKYDPNQFGTNEFAHFCKLAGSEPYLAANLRSLPVEDFYRWIEYCNSPAGSTTLADLRASGGDRDPFQVRYWGVGNESWGCGGDFTPTEYAQEFRRFAAWIPRYGMQDVSLIASGPNSDDWSWTRGFLQGLLEKGPRQLRSVWGLSLHYYSWNLSRGKTQDWVQGKGDAVNFDAADWYELIREGDRMESLITGHWQIMQEFDPQHHIKLVVDEWGPWYKPGSEVSPTDILGQMITLRDAVMSGATLDIFNRHPEKVTMAACAQL
;
A
#
# COMPACT_ATOMS: atom_id res chain seq x y z
N MET A 1 -34.41 -28.49 54.81
CA MET A 1 -34.42 -27.14 54.20
C MET A 1 -35.46 -27.12 53.10
N THR A 2 -36.61 -26.58 53.38
CA THR A 2 -37.75 -26.51 52.40
C THR A 2 -37.60 -25.29 51.56
N ILE A 3 -37.36 -25.47 50.27
CA ILE A 3 -37.28 -24.39 49.28
C ILE A 3 -38.68 -23.82 49.07
N GLY A 4 -38.89 -22.54 49.44
CA GLY A 4 -40.20 -21.90 49.34
C GLY A 4 -40.72 -21.88 47.89
N ARG A 5 -42.05 -22.14 47.74
CA ARG A 5 -42.80 -22.24 46.46
C ARG A 5 -42.47 -21.11 45.45
N ARG A 6 -42.26 -19.88 45.92
CA ARG A 6 -41.86 -18.73 45.08
C ARG A 6 -40.48 -18.85 44.49
N ARG A 7 -39.51 -19.47 45.21
CA ARG A 7 -38.14 -19.66 44.74
C ARG A 7 -38.08 -20.79 43.72
N PHE A 8 -38.91 -21.82 43.89
CA PHE A 8 -39.01 -22.91 42.91
C PHE A 8 -39.59 -22.43 41.59
N ILE A 9 -40.70 -21.65 41.61
CA ILE A 9 -41.32 -21.08 40.39
C ILE A 9 -40.40 -20.14 39.66
N ARG A 10 -39.62 -19.30 40.37
CA ARG A 10 -38.65 -18.39 39.76
C ARG A 10 -37.51 -19.15 39.10
N ASN A 11 -36.99 -20.19 39.72
CA ASN A 11 -35.93 -21.00 39.17
C ASN A 11 -36.41 -21.90 38.02
N ALA A 12 -37.62 -22.37 38.03
CA ALA A 12 -38.25 -23.10 36.92
C ALA A 12 -38.52 -22.16 35.70
N ALA A 13 -38.92 -20.92 35.93
CA ALA A 13 -39.11 -19.93 34.87
C ALA A 13 -37.76 -19.50 34.23
N LEU A 14 -36.70 -19.35 35.03
CA LEU A 14 -35.35 -19.07 34.52
C LEU A 14 -34.76 -20.25 33.77
N GLY A 15 -35.00 -21.49 34.22
CA GLY A 15 -34.60 -22.69 33.51
C GLY A 15 -35.33 -22.89 32.18
N ALA A 16 -36.62 -22.60 32.11
CA ALA A 16 -37.42 -22.68 30.89
C ALA A 16 -37.05 -21.57 29.89
N GLY A 17 -36.73 -20.35 30.36
CA GLY A 17 -36.25 -19.25 29.53
C GLY A 17 -34.88 -19.55 28.95
N ALA A 18 -33.96 -20.11 29.72
CA ALA A 18 -32.62 -20.53 29.26
C ALA A 18 -32.69 -21.68 28.24
N ALA A 19 -33.63 -22.63 28.45
CA ALA A 19 -33.85 -23.75 27.51
C ALA A 19 -34.47 -23.29 26.18
N LEU A 20 -35.36 -22.27 26.20
CA LEU A 20 -35.94 -21.68 25.02
C LEU A 20 -34.92 -20.84 24.24
N LEU A 21 -34.07 -20.07 24.93
CA LEU A 21 -32.96 -19.36 24.32
C LEU A 21 -31.93 -20.33 23.74
N ALA A 22 -31.57 -21.39 24.46
CA ALA A 22 -30.67 -22.42 23.95
C ALA A 22 -31.23 -23.16 22.72
N ARG A 23 -32.56 -23.38 22.65
CA ARG A 23 -33.21 -23.92 21.45
C ARG A 23 -33.20 -22.94 20.27
N GLN A 24 -33.37 -21.63 20.51
CA GLN A 24 -33.24 -20.65 19.43
C GLN A 24 -31.78 -20.54 18.89
N PHE A 25 -30.82 -20.63 19.78
CA PHE A 25 -29.39 -20.68 19.34
C PHE A 25 -29.04 -22.03 18.70
N SER A 26 -29.69 -23.14 19.10
CA SER A 26 -29.47 -24.46 18.47
C SER A 26 -30.16 -24.61 17.10
N LEU A 27 -31.24 -23.84 16.83
CA LEU A 27 -31.92 -23.83 15.53
C LEU A 27 -31.20 -22.93 14.47
N ALA A 28 -30.25 -22.07 14.91
CA ALA A 28 -29.38 -21.30 14.01
C ALA A 28 -28.12 -22.07 13.64
N ALA A 29 -27.90 -23.28 14.12
CA ALA A 29 -26.65 -24.03 14.00
C ALA A 29 -26.75 -25.30 13.13
N THR A 30 -27.69 -25.38 12.21
CA THR A 30 -27.71 -26.44 11.19
C THR A 30 -27.74 -25.82 9.79
N ALA A 31 -26.78 -24.98 9.50
CA ALA A 31 -26.26 -24.91 8.15
C ALA A 31 -25.28 -26.08 8.04
N ASP A 32 -25.67 -27.16 7.36
CA ASP A 32 -24.77 -28.26 6.99
C ASP A 32 -23.73 -27.77 5.95
N ALA A 33 -22.94 -26.75 6.34
CA ALA A 33 -21.82 -26.28 5.56
C ALA A 33 -20.61 -27.15 5.94
N ARG A 34 -20.18 -28.02 5.06
CA ARG A 34 -18.96 -28.80 5.21
C ARG A 34 -17.86 -28.10 4.42
N ILE A 35 -16.78 -27.76 5.09
CA ILE A 35 -15.55 -27.31 4.46
C ILE A 35 -14.58 -28.49 4.47
N GLU A 36 -14.06 -28.88 3.31
CA GLU A 36 -13.07 -29.93 3.16
C GLU A 36 -11.78 -29.29 2.63
N VAL A 37 -10.68 -29.45 3.37
CA VAL A 37 -9.36 -28.96 2.98
C VAL A 37 -8.55 -30.15 2.48
N LEU A 38 -8.24 -30.15 1.18
CA LEU A 38 -7.44 -31.19 0.53
C LEU A 38 -5.96 -30.85 0.66
N LEU A 39 -5.31 -31.36 1.71
CA LEU A 39 -3.91 -31.04 2.03
C LEU A 39 -2.90 -31.61 1.04
N ASP A 40 -3.29 -32.61 0.26
CA ASP A 40 -2.53 -33.28 -0.78
C ASP A 40 -2.70 -32.68 -2.18
N GLU A 41 -3.55 -31.66 -2.32
CA GLU A 41 -3.81 -30.94 -3.57
C GLU A 41 -3.47 -29.45 -3.46
N PRO A 42 -2.19 -29.05 -3.27
CA PRO A 42 -1.83 -27.64 -3.14
C PRO A 42 -2.03 -26.89 -4.46
N LEU A 43 -2.72 -25.75 -4.42
CA LEU A 43 -2.96 -24.90 -5.60
C LEU A 43 -1.78 -23.95 -5.87
N GLY A 44 -0.99 -23.61 -4.87
CA GLY A 44 0.14 -22.70 -4.99
C GLY A 44 0.68 -22.26 -3.64
N THR A 45 1.70 -21.41 -3.68
CA THR A 45 2.30 -20.79 -2.48
C THR A 45 1.94 -19.30 -2.44
N ILE A 46 1.21 -18.91 -1.42
CA ILE A 46 0.85 -17.50 -1.20
C ILE A 46 2.10 -16.72 -0.78
N SER A 47 2.43 -15.65 -1.51
CA SER A 47 3.49 -14.75 -1.11
C SER A 47 3.08 -13.97 0.14
N PRO A 48 3.89 -13.92 1.21
CA PRO A 48 3.57 -13.09 2.37
C PRO A 48 3.47 -11.60 2.02
N ASN A 49 4.12 -11.15 0.95
CA ASN A 49 4.16 -9.75 0.56
C ASN A 49 2.80 -9.19 0.08
N ILE A 50 1.78 -10.03 -0.13
CA ILE A 50 0.41 -9.55 -0.40
C ILE A 50 -0.23 -8.86 0.81
N TYR A 51 0.33 -9.01 2.01
CA TYR A 51 -0.12 -8.36 3.24
C TYR A 51 0.69 -7.10 3.57
N GLY A 52 1.29 -6.47 2.57
CA GLY A 52 2.04 -5.24 2.71
C GLY A 52 1.17 -4.01 2.94
N HIS A 53 1.83 -2.92 3.30
CA HIS A 53 1.20 -1.64 3.56
C HIS A 53 1.84 -0.51 2.76
N PHE A 54 1.09 0.56 2.56
CA PHE A 54 1.51 1.74 1.85
C PHE A 54 1.49 2.95 2.77
N ALA A 55 2.60 3.66 2.83
CA ALA A 55 2.78 4.89 3.58
C ALA A 55 3.17 6.02 2.63
N GLU A 56 2.25 6.93 2.37
CA GLU A 56 2.49 8.12 1.56
C GLU A 56 2.65 9.35 2.44
N ASN A 57 3.54 10.26 2.05
CA ASN A 57 3.72 11.52 2.77
C ASN A 57 2.61 12.52 2.43
N LEU A 58 1.39 12.13 2.76
CA LEU A 58 0.15 12.89 2.65
C LEU A 58 -0.46 13.12 4.02
N GLY A 59 -1.07 14.28 4.22
CA GLY A 59 -1.80 14.59 5.44
C GLY A 59 -1.02 14.22 6.70
N GLY A 60 -1.63 13.42 7.57
CA GLY A 60 -1.05 12.95 8.83
C GLY A 60 -0.43 11.55 8.80
N VAL A 61 -0.25 10.94 7.62
CA VAL A 61 0.25 9.55 7.54
C VAL A 61 1.70 9.45 8.04
N VAL A 62 2.59 10.29 7.53
CA VAL A 62 4.00 10.30 7.96
C VAL A 62 4.16 11.16 9.20
N TYR A 63 3.94 12.46 9.10
CA TYR A 63 4.08 13.36 10.26
C TYR A 63 2.85 13.29 11.14
N ASP A 64 3.07 13.14 12.46
CA ASP A 64 2.07 12.82 13.47
C ASP A 64 1.44 11.41 13.37
N GLY A 65 1.60 10.72 12.27
CA GLY A 65 1.25 9.31 12.10
C GLY A 65 2.40 8.38 12.46
N ILE A 66 3.33 8.17 11.53
CA ILE A 66 4.52 7.32 11.72
C ILE A 66 5.57 8.05 12.58
N TRP A 67 5.91 9.27 12.18
CA TRP A 67 6.96 10.09 12.77
C TRP A 67 6.37 11.15 13.71
N VAL A 68 6.61 10.99 15.00
CA VAL A 68 6.17 11.93 16.02
C VAL A 68 7.32 12.78 16.57
N GLY A 69 8.56 12.47 16.16
CA GLY A 69 9.78 13.12 16.65
C GLY A 69 10.28 12.53 17.99
N GLU A 70 11.60 12.52 18.17
CA GLU A 70 12.26 11.90 19.34
C GLU A 70 11.82 12.53 20.66
N ASN A 71 11.61 13.85 20.67
CA ASN A 71 11.26 14.62 21.86
C ASN A 71 9.73 14.69 22.11
N SER A 72 8.93 13.92 21.33
CA SER A 72 7.48 13.90 21.50
C SER A 72 7.06 13.29 22.83
N LYS A 73 5.94 13.78 23.39
CA LYS A 73 5.27 13.13 24.54
C LYS A 73 4.55 11.83 24.14
N VAL A 74 4.31 11.64 22.85
CA VAL A 74 3.76 10.38 22.32
C VAL A 74 4.82 9.29 22.46
N ALA A 75 4.42 8.11 22.97
CA ALA A 75 5.34 6.99 23.10
C ALA A 75 5.97 6.65 21.74
N ASN A 76 7.31 6.71 21.68
CA ASN A 76 8.05 6.54 20.45
C ASN A 76 9.35 5.76 20.68
N VAL A 77 9.92 5.25 19.59
CA VAL A 77 11.26 4.67 19.53
C VAL A 77 12.03 5.44 18.48
N GLN A 78 12.99 6.28 18.89
CA GLN A 78 13.77 7.13 17.99
C GLN A 78 12.88 7.98 17.06
N GLY A 79 11.84 8.58 17.61
CA GLY A 79 10.88 9.43 16.88
C GLY A 79 9.76 8.69 16.16
N VAL A 80 9.85 7.36 16.01
CA VAL A 80 8.80 6.54 15.39
C VAL A 80 7.74 6.15 16.43
N ARG A 81 6.46 6.34 16.11
CA ARG A 81 5.32 6.01 16.99
C ARG A 81 5.33 4.52 17.41
N LYS A 82 5.51 4.30 18.72
CA LYS A 82 5.65 2.95 19.27
C LYS A 82 4.42 2.07 19.04
N ASN A 83 3.22 2.59 19.24
CA ASN A 83 2.00 1.81 19.10
C ASN A 83 1.78 1.32 17.67
N LEU A 84 2.20 2.09 16.66
CA LEU A 84 2.16 1.67 15.27
C LEU A 84 3.14 0.52 15.01
N VAL A 85 4.39 0.66 15.50
CA VAL A 85 5.39 -0.42 15.41
C VAL A 85 4.86 -1.71 16.04
N ASP A 86 4.27 -1.62 17.24
CA ASP A 86 3.72 -2.78 17.94
C ASP A 86 2.58 -3.43 17.14
N ALA A 87 1.71 -2.62 16.52
CA ALA A 87 0.62 -3.11 15.68
C ALA A 87 1.13 -3.84 14.43
N LEU A 88 2.09 -3.25 13.71
CA LEU A 88 2.69 -3.84 12.52
C LEU A 88 3.43 -5.16 12.82
N ARG A 89 4.15 -5.21 13.95
CA ARG A 89 4.78 -6.45 14.43
C ARG A 89 3.75 -7.53 14.75
N LYS A 90 2.64 -7.15 15.37
CA LYS A 90 1.56 -8.09 15.72
C LYS A 90 0.94 -8.73 14.47
N ILE A 91 0.69 -7.94 13.42
CA ILE A 91 0.13 -8.45 12.15
C ILE A 91 1.21 -9.01 11.23
N LYS A 92 2.50 -8.86 11.57
CA LYS A 92 3.66 -9.29 10.77
C LYS A 92 3.64 -8.68 9.37
N ALA A 93 3.41 -7.36 9.29
CA ALA A 93 3.45 -6.64 8.02
C ALA A 93 4.77 -6.92 7.29
N PRO A 94 4.77 -7.55 6.11
CA PRO A 94 5.99 -8.07 5.48
C PRO A 94 6.78 -6.99 4.74
N VAL A 95 6.10 -6.00 4.18
CA VAL A 95 6.69 -4.95 3.34
C VAL A 95 5.92 -3.65 3.53
N ILE A 96 6.64 -2.53 3.50
CA ILE A 96 6.04 -1.18 3.54
C ILE A 96 6.59 -0.38 2.38
N ARG A 97 5.68 0.18 1.56
CA ARG A 97 5.99 1.06 0.44
C ARG A 97 6.02 2.51 0.89
N TRP A 98 7.06 3.26 0.50
CA TRP A 98 7.29 4.69 0.81
C TRP A 98 8.17 5.32 -0.30
N PRO A 99 8.24 6.64 -0.51
CA PRO A 99 7.64 7.75 0.25
C PRO A 99 6.21 8.05 -0.14
N GLY A 100 5.65 7.36 -1.10
CA GLY A 100 4.29 7.57 -1.53
C GLY A 100 4.00 7.00 -2.90
N GLY A 101 2.85 7.40 -3.36
CA GLY A 101 2.35 7.40 -4.70
C GLY A 101 2.74 8.70 -5.40
N CYS A 102 1.79 9.61 -5.60
CA CYS A 102 2.02 10.90 -6.25
C CYS A 102 3.09 11.77 -5.54
N PHE A 103 3.23 11.63 -4.23
CA PHE A 103 4.29 12.32 -3.50
C PHE A 103 5.69 11.90 -3.96
N ALA A 104 5.88 10.61 -4.28
CA ALA A 104 7.19 10.08 -4.69
C ALA A 104 7.77 10.83 -5.89
N ASP A 105 6.94 11.19 -6.87
CA ASP A 105 7.37 11.85 -8.10
C ASP A 105 7.69 13.35 -7.96
N GLY A 106 7.54 13.88 -6.75
CA GLY A 106 8.02 15.21 -6.34
C GLY A 106 9.14 15.18 -5.31
N TYR A 107 9.52 14.01 -4.80
CA TYR A 107 10.45 13.84 -3.69
C TYR A 107 11.90 13.68 -4.16
N ASP A 108 12.81 14.51 -3.63
CA ASP A 108 14.25 14.30 -3.75
C ASP A 108 14.76 13.60 -2.47
N TRP A 109 15.15 12.36 -2.58
CA TRP A 109 15.61 11.55 -1.47
C TRP A 109 16.79 12.17 -0.70
N LYS A 110 17.59 12.99 -1.37
CA LYS A 110 18.76 13.69 -0.78
C LYS A 110 18.33 14.73 0.25
N ASP A 111 17.15 15.31 0.10
CA ASP A 111 16.61 16.28 1.05
C ASP A 111 16.34 15.64 2.44
N GLY A 112 16.10 14.33 2.49
CA GLY A 112 15.90 13.56 3.71
C GLY A 112 17.18 12.93 4.28
N VAL A 113 18.38 13.33 3.82
CA VAL A 113 19.66 12.75 4.25
C VAL A 113 20.48 13.77 5.03
N GLY A 114 21.31 13.29 5.96
CA GLY A 114 22.15 14.11 6.82
C GLY A 114 21.43 14.65 8.06
N PRO A 115 22.06 15.58 8.82
CA PRO A 115 21.52 16.08 10.08
C PRO A 115 20.15 16.76 9.89
N ALA A 116 19.14 16.33 10.64
CA ALA A 116 17.77 16.79 10.50
C ALA A 116 17.62 18.33 10.54
N ALA A 117 18.41 19.02 11.38
CA ALA A 117 18.39 20.48 11.49
C ALA A 117 18.89 21.22 10.23
N GLN A 118 19.58 20.53 9.32
CA GLN A 118 20.14 21.10 8.08
C GLN A 118 19.33 20.74 6.85
N ARG A 119 18.33 19.86 6.99
CA ARG A 119 17.50 19.44 5.87
C ARG A 119 16.61 20.57 5.37
N PRO A 120 16.45 20.72 4.05
CA PRO A 120 15.62 21.77 3.49
C PRO A 120 14.14 21.52 3.76
N ARG A 121 13.35 22.58 3.84
CA ARG A 121 11.89 22.49 3.78
C ARG A 121 11.43 22.61 2.34
N ARG A 122 10.57 21.72 1.91
CA ARG A 122 10.01 21.71 0.55
C ARG A 122 8.51 21.90 0.59
N THR A 123 7.95 22.43 -0.48
CA THR A 123 6.52 22.46 -0.69
C THR A 123 6.01 21.04 -0.84
N ASN A 124 5.02 20.66 -0.03
CA ASN A 124 4.29 19.43 -0.23
C ASN A 124 3.00 19.76 -1.00
N PHE A 125 2.98 19.46 -2.30
CA PHE A 125 1.84 19.73 -3.18
C PHE A 125 0.60 18.90 -2.84
N TRP A 126 0.79 17.78 -2.17
CA TRP A 126 -0.26 16.80 -1.87
C TRP A 126 -0.82 16.93 -0.45
N ALA A 127 -0.20 17.70 0.40
CA ALA A 127 -0.68 17.96 1.74
C ALA A 127 -1.88 18.91 1.71
N GLY A 128 -3.09 18.40 1.70
CA GLY A 128 -4.32 19.17 1.69
C GLY A 128 -4.90 19.48 0.30
N GLU A 129 -4.52 18.73 -0.74
CA GLU A 129 -4.90 19.02 -2.13
C GLU A 129 -6.42 19.14 -2.33
N ALA A 130 -7.21 18.19 -1.82
CA ALA A 130 -8.66 18.21 -2.00
C ALA A 130 -9.29 19.46 -1.35
N LEU A 131 -8.80 19.85 -0.18
CA LEU A 131 -9.29 21.01 0.54
C LEU A 131 -8.78 22.35 -0.08
N VAL A 132 -7.59 22.35 -0.66
CA VAL A 132 -7.03 23.53 -1.34
C VAL A 132 -7.81 23.86 -2.60
N ARG A 133 -8.21 22.88 -3.37
CA ARG A 133 -9.02 23.07 -4.57
C ARG A 133 -10.41 23.61 -4.26
N ASP A 134 -11.05 23.11 -3.21
CA ASP A 134 -12.44 23.44 -2.90
C ASP A 134 -12.60 24.70 -2.04
N GLN A 135 -11.61 25.05 -1.22
CA GLN A 135 -11.72 26.14 -0.26
C GLN A 135 -10.78 27.33 -0.51
N GLY A 136 -9.92 27.26 -1.51
CA GLY A 136 -9.17 28.39 -2.08
C GLY A 136 -8.11 29.07 -1.20
N ASN A 137 -7.98 28.75 0.09
CA ASN A 137 -7.14 29.50 1.03
C ASN A 137 -6.47 28.66 2.13
N ILE A 138 -6.33 27.36 1.98
CA ILE A 138 -5.58 26.57 2.95
C ILE A 138 -4.08 26.84 2.75
N PRO A 139 -3.36 27.25 3.80
CA PRO A 139 -1.91 27.47 3.71
C PRO A 139 -1.22 26.23 3.17
N GLN A 140 -0.40 26.44 2.14
CA GLN A 140 0.43 25.39 1.59
C GLN A 140 1.24 24.72 2.71
N LYS A 141 1.14 23.42 2.87
CA LYS A 141 1.96 22.67 3.81
C LYS A 141 3.37 22.47 3.26
N TYR A 142 4.32 22.34 4.15
CA TYR A 142 5.72 22.12 3.83
C TYR A 142 6.19 20.83 4.47
N ASP A 143 6.91 20.03 3.69
CA ASP A 143 7.67 18.91 4.21
C ASP A 143 8.96 19.41 4.85
N PRO A 144 9.16 19.21 6.14
CA PRO A 144 10.41 19.57 6.82
C PRO A 144 11.54 18.56 6.58
N ASN A 145 11.29 17.48 5.84
CA ASN A 145 12.22 16.39 5.57
C ASN A 145 12.82 15.73 6.83
N GLN A 146 12.07 15.73 7.95
CA GLN A 146 12.53 15.11 9.20
C GLN A 146 12.42 13.58 9.16
N PHE A 147 11.67 13.04 8.21
CA PHE A 147 11.52 11.62 7.96
C PHE A 147 11.99 11.32 6.55
N GLY A 148 13.21 10.80 6.43
CA GLY A 148 13.83 10.46 5.16
C GLY A 148 14.16 8.98 5.06
N THR A 149 15.09 8.64 4.18
CA THR A 149 15.47 7.24 3.88
C THR A 149 15.94 6.49 5.13
N ASN A 150 16.74 7.13 6.00
CA ASN A 150 17.27 6.48 7.20
C ASN A 150 16.14 6.20 8.22
N GLU A 151 15.31 7.20 8.49
CA GLU A 151 14.18 7.06 9.41
C GLU A 151 13.18 6.00 8.91
N PHE A 152 12.95 5.95 7.60
CA PHE A 152 12.09 4.93 7.01
C PHE A 152 12.70 3.52 7.12
N ALA A 153 14.01 3.37 6.83
CA ALA A 153 14.69 2.09 6.99
C ALA A 153 14.66 1.60 8.45
N HIS A 154 14.85 2.52 9.41
CA HIS A 154 14.73 2.22 10.84
C HIS A 154 13.29 1.82 11.22
N PHE A 155 12.30 2.53 10.70
CA PHE A 155 10.89 2.17 10.90
C PHE A 155 10.59 0.76 10.40
N CYS A 156 11.01 0.41 9.19
CA CYS A 156 10.85 -0.94 8.65
C CYS A 156 11.54 -1.98 9.53
N LYS A 157 12.77 -1.73 9.96
CA LYS A 157 13.51 -2.62 10.87
C LYS A 157 12.79 -2.79 12.20
N LEU A 158 12.26 -1.71 12.79
CA LEU A 158 11.48 -1.77 14.02
C LEU A 158 10.19 -2.57 13.82
N ALA A 159 9.49 -2.41 12.71
CA ALA A 159 8.28 -3.15 12.37
C ALA A 159 8.54 -4.62 12.02
N GLY A 160 9.74 -4.96 11.58
CA GLY A 160 10.09 -6.28 11.04
C GLY A 160 9.64 -6.44 9.59
N SER A 161 9.55 -5.33 8.84
CA SER A 161 9.10 -5.26 7.45
C SER A 161 10.26 -4.98 6.51
N GLU A 162 10.17 -5.43 5.26
CA GLU A 162 11.11 -5.02 4.20
C GLU A 162 10.71 -3.63 3.65
N PRO A 163 11.69 -2.75 3.35
CA PRO A 163 11.42 -1.48 2.69
C PRO A 163 11.15 -1.69 1.19
N TYR A 164 10.12 -1.01 0.68
CA TYR A 164 9.86 -0.82 -0.74
C TYR A 164 9.89 0.67 -1.04
N LEU A 165 10.87 1.12 -1.83
CA LEU A 165 11.07 2.52 -2.18
C LEU A 165 10.53 2.83 -3.57
N ALA A 166 9.63 3.81 -3.67
CA ALA A 166 9.12 4.33 -4.93
C ALA A 166 9.97 5.53 -5.39
N ALA A 167 10.63 5.40 -6.54
CA ALA A 167 11.54 6.42 -7.06
C ALA A 167 10.82 7.51 -7.84
N ASN A 168 11.34 8.72 -7.74
CA ASN A 168 10.90 9.87 -8.53
C ASN A 168 11.37 9.73 -9.98
N LEU A 169 10.45 9.42 -10.87
CA LEU A 169 10.72 9.33 -12.31
C LEU A 169 10.43 10.65 -13.02
N ARG A 170 9.50 11.44 -12.48
CA ARG A 170 8.99 12.66 -13.12
C ARG A 170 9.98 13.83 -13.08
N SER A 171 10.57 14.12 -11.92
CA SER A 171 11.31 15.37 -11.69
C SER A 171 12.79 15.19 -11.38
N LEU A 172 13.28 13.96 -11.21
CA LEU A 172 14.69 13.69 -11.02
C LEU A 172 15.31 12.95 -12.20
N PRO A 173 16.61 13.19 -12.49
CA PRO A 173 17.32 12.44 -13.52
C PRO A 173 17.53 10.98 -13.09
N VAL A 174 17.67 10.09 -14.08
CA VAL A 174 17.92 8.66 -13.85
C VAL A 174 19.13 8.38 -12.96
N GLU A 175 20.11 9.26 -12.97
CA GLU A 175 21.31 9.18 -12.13
C GLU A 175 20.96 9.21 -10.64
N ASP A 176 19.96 9.96 -10.23
CA ASP A 176 19.55 10.02 -8.83
C ASP A 176 18.89 8.72 -8.35
N PHE A 177 18.29 7.95 -9.26
CA PHE A 177 17.76 6.65 -8.94
C PHE A 177 18.87 5.65 -8.56
N TYR A 178 19.86 5.47 -9.41
CA TYR A 178 20.93 4.53 -9.07
C TYR A 178 21.79 5.02 -7.88
N ARG A 179 21.92 6.33 -7.69
CA ARG A 179 22.58 6.91 -6.51
C ARG A 179 21.80 6.62 -5.22
N TRP A 180 20.47 6.60 -5.30
CA TRP A 180 19.67 6.21 -4.15
C TRP A 180 19.85 4.73 -3.81
N ILE A 181 19.90 3.85 -4.82
CA ILE A 181 20.25 2.43 -4.63
C ILE A 181 21.67 2.30 -4.05
N GLU A 182 22.63 3.06 -4.55
CA GLU A 182 23.99 3.10 -4.03
C GLU A 182 24.02 3.52 -2.55
N TYR A 183 23.32 4.61 -2.21
CA TYR A 183 23.21 5.07 -0.83
C TYR A 183 22.67 3.99 0.10
N CYS A 184 21.61 3.31 -0.31
CA CYS A 184 20.95 2.30 0.50
C CYS A 184 21.75 0.99 0.63
N ASN A 185 22.42 0.56 -0.46
CA ASN A 185 22.85 -0.83 -0.58
C ASN A 185 24.37 -1.02 -0.63
N SER A 186 25.17 0.03 -0.89
CA SER A 186 26.63 -0.13 -0.95
C SER A 186 27.28 -0.28 0.42
N PRO A 187 28.32 -1.10 0.57
CA PRO A 187 29.04 -1.25 1.83
C PRO A 187 29.77 0.04 2.23
N ALA A 188 29.84 0.35 3.53
CA ALA A 188 30.64 1.46 4.04
C ALA A 188 32.12 1.31 3.63
N GLY A 189 32.74 2.41 3.27
CA GLY A 189 34.11 2.44 2.76
C GLY A 189 34.25 2.11 1.27
N SER A 190 33.14 1.90 0.55
CA SER A 190 33.17 1.61 -0.89
C SER A 190 32.88 2.84 -1.77
N THR A 191 31.92 3.65 -1.37
CA THR A 191 31.50 4.84 -2.12
C THR A 191 31.27 6.03 -1.18
N THR A 192 31.34 7.25 -1.73
CA THR A 192 31.05 8.48 -0.96
C THR A 192 29.63 8.47 -0.36
N LEU A 193 28.65 7.91 -1.08
CA LEU A 193 27.27 7.82 -0.57
C LEU A 193 27.14 6.78 0.56
N ALA A 194 27.86 5.67 0.49
CA ALA A 194 27.94 4.71 1.59
C ALA A 194 28.60 5.32 2.83
N ASP A 195 29.63 6.12 2.65
CA ASP A 195 30.31 6.81 3.75
C ASP A 195 29.44 7.94 4.34
N LEU A 196 28.66 8.63 3.50
CA LEU A 196 27.66 9.59 3.96
C LEU A 196 26.60 8.90 4.86
N ARG A 197 26.07 7.75 4.44
CA ARG A 197 25.15 6.95 5.27
C ARG A 197 25.81 6.54 6.59
N ALA A 198 27.03 6.02 6.53
CA ALA A 198 27.78 5.56 7.69
C ALA A 198 28.10 6.71 8.68
N SER A 199 28.39 7.90 8.18
CA SER A 199 28.61 9.10 9.02
C SER A 199 27.33 9.55 9.74
N GLY A 200 26.17 9.24 9.19
CA GLY A 200 24.86 9.43 9.81
C GLY A 200 24.48 8.39 10.88
N GLY A 201 25.34 7.39 11.11
CA GLY A 201 25.13 6.33 12.10
C GLY A 201 24.81 4.96 11.51
N ASP A 202 24.47 4.88 10.21
CA ASP A 202 24.06 3.64 9.54
C ASP A 202 25.22 3.04 8.73
N ARG A 203 26.12 2.35 9.44
CA ARG A 203 27.29 1.73 8.82
C ARG A 203 26.91 0.61 7.84
N ASP A 204 25.96 -0.24 8.25
CA ASP A 204 25.53 -1.37 7.44
C ASP A 204 24.57 -0.93 6.34
N PRO A 205 24.60 -1.55 5.15
CA PRO A 205 23.62 -1.31 4.11
C PRO A 205 22.18 -1.62 4.58
N PHE A 206 21.21 -0.83 4.12
CA PHE A 206 19.79 -1.09 4.40
C PHE A 206 19.24 -2.31 3.64
N GLN A 207 19.96 -2.74 2.59
CA GLN A 207 19.64 -3.90 1.74
C GLN A 207 18.23 -3.79 1.12
N VAL A 208 17.89 -2.63 0.62
CA VAL A 208 16.60 -2.38 -0.04
C VAL A 208 16.51 -3.19 -1.33
N ARG A 209 15.58 -4.13 -1.36
CA ARG A 209 15.35 -5.02 -2.49
C ARG A 209 14.34 -4.47 -3.48
N TYR A 210 13.22 -3.91 -3.01
CA TYR A 210 12.09 -3.52 -3.84
C TYR A 210 12.13 -2.05 -4.20
N TRP A 211 12.05 -1.76 -5.52
CA TRP A 211 12.14 -0.42 -6.06
C TRP A 211 11.08 -0.19 -7.13
N GLY A 212 10.16 0.73 -6.86
CA GLY A 212 9.23 1.25 -7.86
C GLY A 212 9.94 2.23 -8.79
N VAL A 213 9.78 2.05 -10.09
CA VAL A 213 10.28 2.96 -11.11
C VAL A 213 9.14 3.90 -11.53
N GLY A 214 9.00 4.99 -10.80
CA GLY A 214 7.88 5.91 -10.91
C GLY A 214 6.63 5.43 -10.18
N ASN A 215 5.60 6.26 -10.21
CA ASN A 215 4.28 6.01 -9.67
C ASN A 215 3.23 6.63 -10.59
N GLU A 216 2.12 5.92 -10.84
CA GLU A 216 0.98 6.43 -11.63
C GLU A 216 1.42 7.27 -12.84
N SER A 217 2.34 6.73 -13.61
CA SER A 217 3.03 7.46 -14.68
C SER A 217 2.09 7.94 -15.79
N TRP A 218 0.88 7.39 -15.84
CA TRP A 218 -0.23 7.83 -16.69
C TRP A 218 -0.91 9.13 -16.19
N GLY A 219 -0.59 9.58 -14.97
CA GLY A 219 -1.19 10.72 -14.30
C GLY A 219 -0.15 11.56 -13.56
N CYS A 220 -0.25 11.62 -12.22
CA CYS A 220 0.62 12.46 -11.39
C CYS A 220 2.10 12.16 -11.53
N GLY A 221 2.47 10.94 -11.93
CA GLY A 221 3.85 10.52 -12.16
C GLY A 221 4.44 10.94 -13.51
N GLY A 222 3.81 11.87 -14.25
CA GLY A 222 4.43 12.46 -15.43
C GLY A 222 3.56 12.54 -16.67
N ASP A 223 2.31 12.07 -16.63
CA ASP A 223 1.35 12.11 -17.74
C ASP A 223 1.88 11.46 -19.04
N PHE A 224 2.57 10.34 -18.87
CA PHE A 224 3.15 9.59 -19.97
C PHE A 224 2.10 8.76 -20.72
N THR A 225 2.31 8.56 -22.01
CA THR A 225 1.75 7.41 -22.71
C THR A 225 2.47 6.12 -22.26
N PRO A 226 1.85 4.94 -22.39
CA PRO A 226 2.51 3.69 -21.98
C PRO A 226 3.82 3.40 -22.73
N THR A 227 3.95 3.87 -23.98
CA THR A 227 5.18 3.71 -24.76
C THR A 227 6.30 4.64 -24.28
N GLU A 228 5.97 5.89 -23.96
CA GLU A 228 6.93 6.84 -23.37
C GLU A 228 7.41 6.33 -22.01
N TYR A 229 6.50 5.87 -21.17
CA TYR A 229 6.88 5.26 -19.90
C TYR A 229 7.78 4.03 -20.08
N ALA A 230 7.50 3.17 -21.03
CA ALA A 230 8.35 2.02 -21.33
C ALA A 230 9.79 2.43 -21.73
N GLN A 231 9.93 3.57 -22.44
CA GLN A 231 11.26 4.13 -22.78
C GLN A 231 11.99 4.63 -21.53
N GLU A 232 11.30 5.38 -20.67
CA GLU A 232 11.87 5.85 -19.41
C GLU A 232 12.20 4.69 -18.47
N PHE A 233 11.31 3.72 -18.31
CA PHE A 233 11.59 2.52 -17.53
C PHE A 233 12.88 1.83 -17.99
N ARG A 234 13.06 1.65 -19.30
CA ARG A 234 14.29 1.05 -19.85
C ARG A 234 15.54 1.86 -19.49
N ARG A 235 15.46 3.20 -19.45
CA ARG A 235 16.58 4.06 -19.02
C ARG A 235 16.91 3.83 -17.56
N PHE A 236 15.91 3.81 -16.68
CA PHE A 236 16.09 3.56 -15.26
C PHE A 236 16.61 2.16 -14.96
N ALA A 237 16.18 1.15 -15.73
CA ALA A 237 16.58 -0.24 -15.54
C ALA A 237 17.95 -0.60 -16.16
N ALA A 238 18.53 0.29 -16.96
CA ALA A 238 19.68 -0.07 -17.83
C ALA A 238 20.94 -0.48 -17.06
N TRP A 239 21.24 0.17 -15.95
CA TRP A 239 22.49 -0.02 -15.20
C TRP A 239 22.25 0.01 -13.69
N ILE A 240 21.52 -0.98 -13.19
CA ILE A 240 21.28 -1.08 -11.76
C ILE A 240 22.55 -1.55 -11.05
N PRO A 241 23.06 -0.79 -10.06
CA PRO A 241 24.21 -1.19 -9.27
C PRO A 241 23.93 -2.48 -8.48
N ARG A 242 24.92 -3.37 -8.44
CA ARG A 242 24.85 -4.61 -7.66
C ARG A 242 25.93 -4.57 -6.58
N TYR A 243 25.49 -4.57 -5.32
CA TYR A 243 26.38 -4.45 -4.16
C TYR A 243 26.47 -5.73 -3.33
N GLY A 244 26.36 -6.89 -3.95
CA GLY A 244 26.54 -8.16 -3.28
C GLY A 244 25.30 -9.02 -3.26
N MET A 245 24.75 -9.35 -2.10
CA MET A 245 23.95 -10.56 -1.89
C MET A 245 22.48 -10.51 -2.34
N GLN A 246 21.91 -9.35 -2.69
CA GLN A 246 20.52 -9.28 -3.13
C GLN A 246 20.40 -8.58 -4.48
N ASP A 247 19.69 -9.23 -5.40
CA ASP A 247 19.28 -8.59 -6.65
C ASP A 247 18.17 -7.57 -6.34
N VAL A 248 18.28 -6.39 -6.96
CA VAL A 248 17.25 -5.36 -6.93
C VAL A 248 16.06 -5.83 -7.77
N SER A 249 14.87 -5.77 -7.19
CA SER A 249 13.61 -6.11 -7.83
C SER A 249 12.90 -4.84 -8.28
N LEU A 250 12.91 -4.57 -9.60
CA LEU A 250 12.26 -3.38 -10.17
C LEU A 250 10.77 -3.64 -10.42
N ILE A 251 9.95 -2.72 -9.95
CA ILE A 251 8.50 -2.71 -10.13
C ILE A 251 8.17 -1.57 -11.08
N ALA A 252 7.59 -1.90 -12.22
CA ALA A 252 7.17 -0.92 -13.21
C ALA A 252 5.82 -0.31 -12.82
N SER A 253 5.65 1.00 -13.01
CA SER A 253 4.36 1.67 -12.87
C SER A 253 3.37 1.10 -13.90
N GLY A 254 2.31 0.50 -13.40
CA GLY A 254 1.33 -0.21 -14.19
C GLY A 254 0.03 0.58 -14.37
N PRO A 255 -1.06 -0.08 -14.76
CA PRO A 255 -2.31 0.55 -15.13
C PRO A 255 -3.08 1.13 -13.93
N ASN A 256 -3.98 2.07 -14.23
CA ASN A 256 -5.05 2.46 -13.36
C ASN A 256 -6.26 1.55 -13.61
N SER A 257 -6.68 0.78 -12.60
CA SER A 257 -7.89 -0.04 -12.69
C SER A 257 -7.89 -0.91 -13.97
N ASP A 258 -8.91 -0.77 -14.81
CA ASP A 258 -9.12 -1.51 -16.05
C ASP A 258 -8.54 -0.83 -17.32
N ASP A 259 -7.48 -0.03 -17.16
CA ASP A 259 -6.76 0.46 -18.34
C ASP A 259 -5.91 -0.65 -19.00
N TRP A 260 -6.60 -1.49 -19.77
CA TRP A 260 -5.99 -2.58 -20.53
C TRP A 260 -4.99 -2.07 -21.57
N SER A 261 -5.21 -0.86 -22.06
CA SER A 261 -4.36 -0.23 -23.08
C SER A 261 -2.99 0.12 -22.51
N TRP A 262 -2.93 0.56 -21.25
CA TRP A 262 -1.68 0.83 -20.55
C TRP A 262 -0.80 -0.43 -20.48
N THR A 263 -1.36 -1.53 -19.95
CA THR A 263 -0.60 -2.79 -19.83
C THR A 263 -0.08 -3.27 -21.18
N ARG A 264 -0.92 -3.26 -22.20
CA ARG A 264 -0.53 -3.66 -23.56
C ARG A 264 0.55 -2.77 -24.12
N GLY A 265 0.36 -1.46 -24.08
CA GLY A 265 1.28 -0.46 -24.64
C GLY A 265 2.64 -0.46 -23.94
N PHE A 266 2.65 -0.61 -22.60
CA PHE A 266 3.88 -0.74 -21.82
C PHE A 266 4.71 -1.97 -22.26
N LEU A 267 4.07 -3.14 -22.33
CA LEU A 267 4.76 -4.38 -22.71
C LEU A 267 5.23 -4.36 -24.16
N GLN A 268 4.44 -3.79 -25.07
CA GLN A 268 4.86 -3.56 -26.45
C GLN A 268 6.09 -2.65 -26.52
N GLY A 269 6.02 -1.50 -25.86
CA GLY A 269 7.12 -0.54 -25.80
C GLY A 269 8.38 -1.14 -25.13
N LEU A 270 8.21 -1.93 -24.08
CA LEU A 270 9.32 -2.62 -23.42
C LEU A 270 10.04 -3.56 -24.40
N LEU A 271 9.28 -4.32 -25.18
CA LEU A 271 9.81 -5.33 -26.11
C LEU A 271 10.38 -4.79 -27.42
N GLU A 272 10.28 -3.49 -27.72
CA GLU A 272 10.92 -2.87 -28.88
C GLU A 272 12.42 -3.15 -28.98
N LYS A 273 13.09 -3.35 -27.85
CA LYS A 273 14.52 -3.69 -27.76
C LYS A 273 14.79 -5.18 -27.56
N GLY A 274 13.74 -6.00 -27.75
CA GLY A 274 13.81 -7.46 -27.70
C GLY A 274 13.41 -8.08 -26.34
N PRO A 275 13.19 -9.40 -26.32
CA PRO A 275 12.57 -10.11 -25.20
C PRO A 275 13.39 -10.10 -23.89
N ARG A 276 14.69 -9.84 -23.96
CA ARG A 276 15.55 -9.74 -22.78
C ARG A 276 15.09 -8.64 -21.82
N GLN A 277 14.36 -7.64 -22.32
CA GLN A 277 13.86 -6.52 -21.49
C GLN A 277 12.85 -6.98 -20.43
N LEU A 278 12.12 -8.07 -20.65
CA LEU A 278 11.22 -8.64 -19.64
C LEU A 278 11.95 -8.97 -18.34
N ARG A 279 13.21 -9.36 -18.40
CA ARG A 279 14.02 -9.69 -17.21
C ARG A 279 14.38 -8.49 -16.34
N SER A 280 14.19 -7.28 -16.85
CA SER A 280 14.40 -6.05 -16.06
C SER A 280 13.20 -5.68 -15.21
N VAL A 281 12.04 -6.28 -15.46
CA VAL A 281 10.80 -6.05 -14.71
C VAL A 281 10.55 -7.25 -13.80
N TRP A 282 10.61 -7.03 -12.50
CA TRP A 282 10.23 -8.05 -11.52
C TRP A 282 8.72 -8.09 -11.33
N GLY A 283 8.07 -6.92 -11.29
CA GLY A 283 6.64 -6.80 -11.12
C GLY A 283 6.05 -5.64 -11.92
N LEU A 284 4.79 -5.79 -12.31
CA LEU A 284 3.97 -4.73 -12.89
C LEU A 284 2.97 -4.27 -11.83
N SER A 285 3.04 -2.99 -11.48
CA SER A 285 2.11 -2.36 -10.53
C SER A 285 0.67 -2.42 -11.06
N LEU A 286 -0.30 -2.44 -10.15
CA LEU A 286 -1.72 -2.28 -10.44
C LEU A 286 -2.34 -1.47 -9.31
N HIS A 287 -2.95 -0.34 -9.62
CA HIS A 287 -3.64 0.50 -8.67
C HIS A 287 -5.14 0.38 -8.83
N TYR A 288 -5.85 0.14 -7.73
CA TYR A 288 -7.30 0.13 -7.71
C TYR A 288 -7.84 0.51 -6.33
N TYR A 289 -8.61 1.59 -6.29
CA TYR A 289 -9.36 1.99 -5.11
C TYR A 289 -10.85 1.70 -5.29
N SER A 290 -11.46 1.07 -4.29
CA SER A 290 -12.89 0.81 -4.23
C SER A 290 -13.63 2.08 -3.79
N TRP A 291 -13.94 2.97 -4.74
CA TRP A 291 -14.47 4.30 -4.44
C TRP A 291 -15.71 4.70 -5.24
N ASN A 292 -15.83 4.22 -6.46
CA ASN A 292 -16.86 4.69 -7.38
C ASN A 292 -18.14 3.89 -7.20
N LEU A 293 -18.98 4.32 -6.27
CA LEU A 293 -20.25 3.69 -6.01
C LEU A 293 -21.24 3.98 -7.15
N SER A 294 -22.08 2.99 -7.50
CA SER A 294 -22.99 3.03 -8.66
C SER A 294 -23.99 4.19 -8.60
N ARG A 295 -24.31 4.67 -7.43
CA ARG A 295 -25.12 5.88 -7.24
C ARG A 295 -24.47 7.13 -7.83
N GLY A 296 -23.15 7.19 -7.80
CA GLY A 296 -22.39 8.28 -8.40
C GLY A 296 -22.27 8.17 -9.91
N LYS A 297 -22.05 6.95 -10.46
CA LYS A 297 -21.78 6.63 -11.87
C LYS A 297 -21.09 7.77 -12.64
N THR A 298 -20.02 8.29 -12.09
CA THR A 298 -19.33 9.47 -12.57
C THR A 298 -17.84 9.20 -12.71
N GLN A 299 -17.20 9.91 -13.64
CA GLN A 299 -15.73 9.96 -13.72
C GLN A 299 -15.14 10.98 -12.74
N ASP A 300 -16.00 11.79 -12.12
CA ASP A 300 -15.57 12.71 -11.07
C ASP A 300 -15.26 11.94 -9.80
N TRP A 301 -13.98 11.89 -9.48
CA TRP A 301 -13.44 11.11 -8.38
C TRP A 301 -13.88 11.58 -6.98
N VAL A 302 -14.45 12.79 -6.87
CA VAL A 302 -15.06 13.29 -5.62
C VAL A 302 -16.51 12.84 -5.52
N GLN A 303 -17.30 13.07 -6.59
CA GLN A 303 -18.74 12.80 -6.57
C GLN A 303 -19.09 11.31 -6.52
N GLY A 304 -18.24 10.43 -7.05
CA GLY A 304 -18.45 8.99 -7.01
C GLY A 304 -18.22 8.37 -5.65
N LYS A 305 -17.56 9.07 -4.73
CA LYS A 305 -17.20 8.53 -3.42
C LYS A 305 -18.37 8.55 -2.43
N GLY A 306 -18.52 7.44 -1.69
CA GLY A 306 -19.44 7.35 -0.57
C GLY A 306 -18.90 8.01 0.70
N ASP A 307 -19.72 7.99 1.76
CA ASP A 307 -19.35 8.47 3.10
C ASP A 307 -18.67 7.35 3.90
N ALA A 308 -17.64 7.67 4.66
CA ALA A 308 -16.91 6.70 5.47
C ALA A 308 -17.73 6.16 6.64
N VAL A 309 -18.60 6.98 7.24
CA VAL A 309 -19.34 6.66 8.48
C VAL A 309 -20.86 6.71 8.32
N ASN A 310 -21.38 7.57 7.43
CA ASN A 310 -22.81 7.74 7.20
C ASN A 310 -23.22 6.99 5.93
N PHE A 311 -23.45 5.69 6.06
CA PHE A 311 -23.83 4.81 4.95
C PHE A 311 -24.98 3.88 5.33
N ASP A 312 -25.78 3.49 4.36
CA ASP A 312 -26.84 2.50 4.52
C ASP A 312 -26.39 1.08 4.08
N ALA A 313 -27.31 0.12 4.16
CA ALA A 313 -27.03 -1.25 3.77
C ALA A 313 -26.71 -1.38 2.26
N ALA A 314 -27.26 -0.52 1.40
CA ALA A 314 -26.98 -0.54 -0.01
C ALA A 314 -25.53 -0.06 -0.29
N ASP A 315 -25.10 1.00 0.38
CA ASP A 315 -23.73 1.51 0.30
C ASP A 315 -22.72 0.47 0.84
N TRP A 316 -23.11 -0.26 1.91
CA TRP A 316 -22.29 -1.35 2.45
C TRP A 316 -22.01 -2.42 1.39
N TYR A 317 -23.07 -2.99 0.81
CA TYR A 317 -22.93 -4.05 -0.18
C TYR A 317 -22.29 -3.56 -1.48
N GLU A 318 -22.48 -2.30 -1.82
CA GLU A 318 -21.88 -1.72 -3.00
C GLU A 318 -20.36 -1.61 -2.89
N LEU A 319 -19.83 -1.16 -1.74
CA LEU A 319 -18.41 -1.14 -1.50
C LEU A 319 -17.78 -2.55 -1.59
N ILE A 320 -18.45 -3.57 -1.06
CA ILE A 320 -17.99 -4.96 -1.16
C ILE A 320 -17.91 -5.38 -2.64
N ARG A 321 -18.93 -5.07 -3.45
CA ARG A 321 -18.93 -5.37 -4.90
C ARG A 321 -17.84 -4.61 -5.65
N GLU A 322 -17.55 -3.37 -5.25
CA GLU A 322 -16.41 -2.65 -5.83
C GLU A 322 -15.09 -3.33 -5.45
N GLY A 323 -14.95 -3.85 -4.24
CA GLY A 323 -13.81 -4.69 -3.86
C GLY A 323 -13.68 -5.95 -4.71
N ASP A 324 -14.79 -6.61 -5.04
CA ASP A 324 -14.82 -7.82 -5.88
C ASP A 324 -14.33 -7.60 -7.32
N ARG A 325 -14.35 -6.35 -7.81
CA ARG A 325 -13.79 -6.01 -9.13
C ARG A 325 -12.31 -6.37 -9.25
N MET A 326 -11.59 -6.43 -8.16
CA MET A 326 -10.18 -6.84 -8.14
C MET A 326 -9.95 -8.19 -8.84
N GLU A 327 -10.90 -9.13 -8.75
CA GLU A 327 -10.84 -10.42 -9.46
C GLU A 327 -10.70 -10.24 -10.98
N SER A 328 -11.55 -9.40 -11.55
CA SER A 328 -11.55 -9.13 -12.99
C SER A 328 -10.32 -8.32 -13.43
N LEU A 329 -9.84 -7.43 -12.59
CA LEU A 329 -8.63 -6.63 -12.87
C LEU A 329 -7.39 -7.53 -12.93
N ILE A 330 -7.19 -8.38 -11.94
CA ILE A 330 -6.07 -9.32 -11.89
C ILE A 330 -6.11 -10.25 -13.11
N THR A 331 -7.26 -10.87 -13.38
CA THR A 331 -7.37 -11.85 -14.48
C THR A 331 -7.25 -11.20 -15.84
N GLY A 332 -7.80 -10.00 -16.05
CA GLY A 332 -7.73 -9.28 -17.32
C GLY A 332 -6.31 -8.80 -17.64
N HIS A 333 -5.63 -8.15 -16.69
CA HIS A 333 -4.23 -7.75 -16.90
C HIS A 333 -3.31 -8.96 -17.09
N TRP A 334 -3.53 -10.04 -16.34
CA TRP A 334 -2.78 -11.27 -16.50
C TRP A 334 -2.92 -11.89 -17.88
N GLN A 335 -4.13 -11.89 -18.48
CA GLN A 335 -4.34 -12.37 -19.84
C GLN A 335 -3.56 -11.54 -20.87
N ILE A 336 -3.55 -10.21 -20.71
CA ILE A 336 -2.75 -9.35 -21.58
C ILE A 336 -1.26 -9.62 -21.41
N MET A 337 -0.79 -9.73 -20.16
CA MET A 337 0.62 -10.03 -19.88
C MET A 337 1.06 -11.34 -20.51
N GLN A 338 0.21 -12.37 -20.52
CA GLN A 338 0.49 -13.68 -21.14
C GLN A 338 0.79 -13.59 -22.63
N GLU A 339 0.23 -12.62 -23.35
CA GLU A 339 0.51 -12.42 -24.78
C GLU A 339 1.98 -12.04 -25.04
N PHE A 340 2.62 -11.35 -24.09
CA PHE A 340 3.98 -10.81 -24.21
C PHE A 340 5.00 -11.59 -23.38
N ASP A 341 4.58 -12.11 -22.24
CA ASP A 341 5.37 -12.91 -21.30
C ASP A 341 4.68 -14.25 -20.99
N PRO A 342 4.64 -15.18 -21.94
CA PRO A 342 3.96 -16.46 -21.76
C PRO A 342 4.56 -17.35 -20.66
N GLN A 343 5.77 -17.02 -20.19
CA GLN A 343 6.44 -17.72 -19.08
C GLN A 343 6.15 -17.07 -17.73
N HIS A 344 5.44 -15.94 -17.73
CA HIS A 344 5.04 -15.22 -16.54
C HIS A 344 6.22 -14.87 -15.60
N HIS A 345 7.31 -14.36 -16.18
CA HIS A 345 8.43 -13.84 -15.38
C HIS A 345 8.01 -12.62 -14.58
N ILE A 346 7.13 -11.78 -15.16
CA ILE A 346 6.59 -10.58 -14.52
C ILE A 346 5.32 -10.97 -13.76
N LYS A 347 5.26 -10.56 -12.48
CA LYS A 347 4.08 -10.76 -11.64
C LYS A 347 3.35 -9.44 -11.41
N LEU A 348 2.09 -9.52 -10.98
CA LEU A 348 1.35 -8.33 -10.55
C LEU A 348 1.76 -7.95 -9.13
N VAL A 349 1.88 -6.64 -8.93
CA VAL A 349 2.10 -5.99 -7.65
C VAL A 349 0.96 -4.98 -7.45
N VAL A 350 0.01 -5.30 -6.57
CA VAL A 350 -1.13 -4.42 -6.29
C VAL A 350 -0.73 -3.46 -5.19
N ASP A 351 0.14 -2.50 -5.51
CA ASP A 351 0.83 -1.66 -4.53
C ASP A 351 0.11 -0.38 -4.12
N GLU A 352 -1.12 -0.19 -4.66
CA GLU A 352 -2.12 0.72 -4.10
C GLU A 352 -3.51 0.11 -4.23
N TRP A 353 -4.15 -0.16 -3.09
CA TRP A 353 -5.51 -0.65 -3.06
C TRP A 353 -6.16 -0.35 -1.70
N GLY A 354 -7.48 -0.28 -1.70
CA GLY A 354 -8.25 -0.06 -0.49
C GLY A 354 -9.55 0.70 -0.77
N PRO A 355 -10.34 1.01 0.26
CA PRO A 355 -11.48 1.90 0.14
C PRO A 355 -11.04 3.36 0.05
N TRP A 356 -11.83 4.17 -0.62
CA TRP A 356 -11.61 5.61 -0.65
C TRP A 356 -12.94 6.37 -0.57
N TYR A 357 -13.02 7.32 0.33
CA TYR A 357 -14.25 8.05 0.67
C TYR A 357 -14.18 9.52 0.28
N LYS A 358 -15.36 10.15 0.21
CA LYS A 358 -15.45 11.58 -0.07
C LYS A 358 -14.77 12.40 1.03
N PRO A 359 -14.20 13.56 0.71
CA PRO A 359 -13.70 14.51 1.71
C PRO A 359 -14.78 14.90 2.73
N GLY A 360 -14.34 15.21 3.95
CA GLY A 360 -15.23 15.61 5.06
C GLY A 360 -15.54 14.46 6.05
N SER A 361 -15.02 13.26 5.80
CA SER A 361 -15.09 12.12 6.72
C SER A 361 -13.73 11.75 7.33
N GLU A 362 -12.73 12.60 7.18
CA GLU A 362 -11.41 12.43 7.76
C GLU A 362 -11.42 12.62 9.29
N VAL A 363 -10.52 11.93 9.97
CA VAL A 363 -10.29 12.08 11.42
C VAL A 363 -9.89 13.51 11.77
N SER A 364 -9.11 14.14 10.90
CA SER A 364 -8.73 15.54 10.96
C SER A 364 -9.05 16.21 9.62
N PRO A 365 -9.71 17.37 9.61
CA PRO A 365 -10.10 18.04 8.37
C PRO A 365 -8.90 18.55 7.54
N THR A 366 -7.70 18.48 8.08
CA THR A 366 -6.46 18.85 7.40
C THR A 366 -5.66 17.65 6.90
N ASP A 367 -6.09 16.45 7.24
CA ASP A 367 -5.36 15.22 6.94
C ASP A 367 -6.08 14.45 5.83
N ILE A 368 -5.73 14.76 4.59
CA ILE A 368 -6.19 14.01 3.42
C ILE A 368 -5.89 12.52 3.64
N LEU A 369 -6.84 11.69 3.29
CA LEU A 369 -6.77 10.22 3.42
C LEU A 369 -6.66 9.70 4.87
N GLY A 370 -6.70 10.55 5.88
CA GLY A 370 -6.89 10.16 7.27
C GLY A 370 -8.33 9.72 7.54
N GLN A 371 -8.84 8.79 6.76
CA GLN A 371 -10.25 8.38 6.73
C GLN A 371 -10.63 7.55 7.95
N MET A 372 -11.89 7.69 8.39
CA MET A 372 -12.46 6.81 9.41
C MET A 372 -12.64 5.40 8.84
N ILE A 373 -12.03 4.42 9.50
CA ILE A 373 -12.15 3.00 9.15
C ILE A 373 -13.23 2.35 9.98
N THR A 374 -14.09 1.57 9.32
CA THR A 374 -15.22 0.86 9.93
C THR A 374 -15.15 -0.65 9.69
N LEU A 375 -16.09 -1.40 10.25
CA LEU A 375 -16.19 -2.84 9.97
C LEU A 375 -16.46 -3.13 8.48
N ARG A 376 -17.12 -2.22 7.76
CA ARG A 376 -17.33 -2.31 6.30
C ARG A 376 -16.00 -2.43 5.56
N ASP A 377 -15.05 -1.58 5.93
CA ASP A 377 -13.72 -1.57 5.33
C ASP A 377 -12.95 -2.86 5.62
N ALA A 378 -13.05 -3.36 6.86
CA ALA A 378 -12.42 -4.62 7.24
C ALA A 378 -12.97 -5.80 6.44
N VAL A 379 -14.29 -5.86 6.21
CA VAL A 379 -14.93 -6.92 5.41
C VAL A 379 -14.53 -6.81 3.94
N MET A 380 -14.55 -5.60 3.37
CA MET A 380 -14.12 -5.37 1.98
C MET A 380 -12.64 -5.75 1.80
N SER A 381 -11.77 -5.29 2.71
CA SER A 381 -10.34 -5.61 2.64
C SER A 381 -10.08 -7.12 2.79
N GLY A 382 -10.82 -7.79 3.69
CA GLY A 382 -10.76 -9.25 3.83
C GLY A 382 -11.15 -9.97 2.55
N ALA A 383 -12.25 -9.56 1.90
CA ALA A 383 -12.70 -10.12 0.62
C ALA A 383 -11.65 -9.90 -0.50
N THR A 384 -11.04 -8.70 -0.55
CA THR A 384 -9.96 -8.41 -1.52
C THR A 384 -8.72 -9.27 -1.26
N LEU A 385 -8.32 -9.46 0.00
CA LEU A 385 -7.22 -10.37 0.37
C LEU A 385 -7.52 -11.83 -0.02
N ASP A 386 -8.76 -12.28 0.09
CA ASP A 386 -9.18 -13.61 -0.38
C ASP A 386 -9.01 -13.75 -1.91
N ILE A 387 -9.24 -12.67 -2.66
CA ILE A 387 -8.96 -12.65 -4.10
C ILE A 387 -7.46 -12.82 -4.35
N PHE A 388 -6.59 -12.08 -3.66
CA PHE A 388 -5.14 -12.26 -3.81
C PHE A 388 -4.70 -13.68 -3.45
N ASN A 389 -5.24 -14.25 -2.39
CA ASN A 389 -4.96 -15.62 -1.95
C ASN A 389 -5.38 -16.68 -2.99
N ARG A 390 -6.43 -16.42 -3.78
CA ARG A 390 -6.85 -17.31 -4.89
C ARG A 390 -5.93 -17.24 -6.11
N HIS A 391 -5.10 -16.22 -6.21
CA HIS A 391 -4.21 -15.98 -7.35
C HIS A 391 -2.73 -15.93 -6.97
N PRO A 392 -2.20 -16.92 -6.22
CA PRO A 392 -0.83 -16.89 -5.71
C PRO A 392 0.22 -16.89 -6.83
N GLU A 393 -0.14 -17.40 -8.01
CA GLU A 393 0.72 -17.41 -9.20
C GLU A 393 0.75 -16.06 -9.93
N LYS A 394 -0.25 -15.18 -9.71
CA LYS A 394 -0.40 -13.91 -10.41
C LYS A 394 0.07 -12.73 -9.56
N VAL A 395 -0.37 -12.67 -8.30
CA VAL A 395 -0.08 -11.55 -7.38
C VAL A 395 1.04 -11.95 -6.43
N THR A 396 2.16 -11.25 -6.51
CA THR A 396 3.33 -11.53 -5.66
C THR A 396 3.49 -10.55 -4.50
N MET A 397 2.88 -9.38 -4.60
CA MET A 397 2.92 -8.32 -3.57
C MET A 397 1.66 -7.47 -3.66
N ALA A 398 1.22 -6.96 -2.53
CA ALA A 398 0.21 -5.91 -2.46
C ALA A 398 0.52 -4.96 -1.30
N ALA A 399 0.04 -3.71 -1.39
CA ALA A 399 0.21 -2.73 -0.34
C ALA A 399 -1.09 -1.96 -0.12
N CYS A 400 -1.71 -2.22 1.03
CA CYS A 400 -2.95 -1.57 1.41
C CYS A 400 -2.71 -0.10 1.76
N ALA A 401 -3.48 0.80 1.19
CA ALA A 401 -3.43 2.25 1.43
C ALA A 401 -4.54 2.69 2.40
N GLN A 402 -4.29 3.57 3.30
CA GLN A 402 -3.03 4.11 3.81
C GLN A 402 -2.75 3.48 5.16
N LEU A 403 -1.44 3.42 5.52
CA LEU A 403 -1.00 2.91 6.80
C LEU A 403 -1.43 3.81 7.96
#